data_f7e4f800379510a332a388c60553bcf4
#
_entry.id   f7e4f800379510a332a388c60553bcf4
#
_cell.length_a   1.000
_cell.length_b   1.000
_cell.length_c   1.000
_cell.angle_alpha   90.00
_cell.angle_beta   90.00
_cell.angle_gamma   90.00
#
_symmetry.space_group_name_H-M   'P 1'
#
loop_
_entity.id
_entity.type
_entity.pdbx_description
1 polymer ?
#
loop_
_entity_poly.entity_id
_entity_poly.type
_entity_poly.pdbx_seq_one_letter_code
_entity_poly.pdbx_strand_id
1 'polypeptide(L)'
;MNEKHDKLDLSDPFFSYENQLKRFNDLKYKHTNTLKNKLNIKSESKLAIKEENIVKIKTAMLIEQKENVLDQIKLETEDDKINFLKGINKFIYEDLYDFAGKFRTVDFVGTTKDDFQHYIEPIALENFDLAFNEVFKGFSKNYYERCSLDQKVALFSFNMSKLFDIHPFYKGNAITTILFSQQFAERELGLDIDLNKLLSNDLNELFALAHDSDLKPLMDAMNKCVSEPHKYDKLFEEEHVNEETEEINDEQSI
;
A
#
# COMPACT_ATOMS: atom_id res chain seq x y z
N MET A 1 -9.27 22.68 -12.71
CA MET A 1 -8.20 23.68 -12.48
C MET A 1 -6.91 22.88 -12.43
N ASN A 2 -6.08 22.98 -13.48
CA ASN A 2 -4.80 22.29 -13.52
C ASN A 2 -3.87 22.99 -12.52
N GLU A 3 -3.70 22.40 -11.33
CA GLU A 3 -2.53 22.70 -10.52
C GLU A 3 -1.32 22.16 -11.30
N LYS A 4 -0.60 23.07 -11.95
CA LYS A 4 0.73 22.78 -12.45
C LYS A 4 1.54 22.31 -11.24
N HIS A 5 2.00 21.06 -11.25
CA HIS A 5 3.07 20.64 -10.37
C HIS A 5 4.26 21.57 -10.66
N ASP A 6 4.44 22.59 -9.81
CA ASP A 6 5.62 23.43 -9.86
C ASP A 6 6.82 22.52 -9.68
N LYS A 7 7.76 22.55 -10.62
CA LYS A 7 9.01 21.82 -10.51
C LYS A 7 9.62 22.15 -9.15
N LEU A 8 9.84 21.14 -8.32
CA LEU A 8 10.54 21.27 -7.06
C LEU A 8 11.85 22.05 -7.28
N ASP A 9 11.97 23.20 -6.65
CA ASP A 9 13.20 23.99 -6.67
C ASP A 9 14.18 23.39 -5.66
N LEU A 10 15.11 22.58 -6.15
CA LEU A 10 16.13 21.92 -5.32
C LEU A 10 17.11 22.92 -4.65
N SER A 11 17.14 24.16 -5.10
CA SER A 11 17.87 25.23 -4.42
C SER A 11 17.15 25.74 -3.18
N ASP A 12 15.86 25.38 -2.98
CA ASP A 12 15.11 25.72 -1.78
C ASP A 12 15.81 25.10 -0.56
N PRO A 13 16.13 25.90 0.46
CA PRO A 13 16.68 25.41 1.72
C PRO A 13 15.89 24.29 2.37
N PHE A 14 14.61 24.12 2.00
CA PHE A 14 13.78 22.99 2.43
C PHE A 14 14.42 21.65 2.10
N PHE A 15 15.09 21.50 0.96
CA PHE A 15 15.74 20.26 0.52
C PHE A 15 17.17 20.09 1.04
N SER A 16 17.73 21.08 1.74
CA SER A 16 19.06 20.91 2.33
C SER A 16 19.07 19.78 3.36
N TYR A 17 20.17 19.02 3.40
CA TYR A 17 20.32 17.90 4.34
C TYR A 17 20.11 18.33 5.80
N GLU A 18 20.62 19.50 6.19
CA GLU A 18 20.48 20.01 7.55
C GLU A 18 19.02 20.25 7.93
N ASN A 19 18.24 20.85 7.03
CA ASN A 19 16.82 21.10 7.24
C ASN A 19 16.01 19.81 7.22
N GLN A 20 16.34 18.85 6.37
CA GLN A 20 15.74 17.54 6.38
C GLN A 20 16.06 16.79 7.69
N LEU A 21 17.30 16.80 8.13
CA LEU A 21 17.71 16.17 9.40
C LEU A 21 16.97 16.80 10.60
N LYS A 22 16.83 18.12 10.60
CA LYS A 22 16.06 18.83 11.64
C LYS A 22 14.61 18.37 11.64
N ARG A 23 13.92 18.37 10.47
CA ARG A 23 12.53 17.88 10.37
C ARG A 23 12.39 16.45 10.85
N PHE A 24 13.31 15.56 10.47
CA PHE A 24 13.28 14.18 10.92
C PHE A 24 13.47 14.03 12.43
N ASN A 25 14.39 14.80 13.02
CA ASN A 25 14.61 14.81 14.46
C ASN A 25 13.42 15.41 15.22
N ASP A 26 12.72 16.38 14.62
CA ASP A 26 11.50 16.97 15.20
C ASP A 26 10.34 15.96 15.29
N LEU A 27 10.38 14.87 14.50
CA LEU A 27 9.43 13.77 14.62
C LEU A 27 9.69 12.85 15.82
N LYS A 28 10.83 12.95 16.47
CA LYS A 28 11.25 12.10 17.60
C LYS A 28 11.08 12.79 18.94
N TYR A 29 10.98 12.01 19.99
CA TYR A 29 11.16 12.51 21.34
C TYR A 29 12.64 12.89 21.55
N LYS A 30 12.87 13.97 22.28
CA LYS A 30 14.25 14.43 22.60
C LYS A 30 15.06 13.30 23.25
N HIS A 31 16.29 13.14 22.79
CA HIS A 31 17.24 12.15 23.28
C HIS A 31 16.81 10.68 23.10
N THR A 32 15.93 10.39 22.17
CA THR A 32 15.51 9.04 21.81
C THR A 32 15.46 8.86 20.29
N ASN A 33 15.38 7.59 19.84
CA ASN A 33 15.05 7.28 18.44
C ASN A 33 13.54 7.07 18.23
N THR A 34 12.75 7.14 19.30
CA THR A 34 11.32 6.87 19.27
C THR A 34 10.55 8.02 18.63
N LEU A 35 9.76 7.73 17.61
CA LEU A 35 8.87 8.68 16.98
C LEU A 35 7.81 9.17 17.96
N LYS A 36 7.50 10.47 17.90
CA LYS A 36 6.38 11.05 18.63
C LYS A 36 5.10 10.36 18.21
N ASN A 37 4.33 9.92 19.18
CA ASN A 37 3.09 9.18 18.96
C ASN A 37 1.98 9.65 19.89
N LYS A 38 0.75 9.45 19.50
CA LYS A 38 -0.46 9.89 20.24
C LYS A 38 -0.62 9.16 21.58
N LEU A 39 0.06 8.03 21.78
CA LEU A 39 0.04 7.26 23.02
C LEU A 39 1.07 7.76 24.04
N ASN A 40 1.89 8.76 23.68
CA ASN A 40 2.98 9.30 24.52
C ASN A 40 3.99 8.24 24.98
N ILE A 41 4.16 7.16 24.23
CA ILE A 41 5.13 6.10 24.52
C ILE A 41 6.50 6.53 24.03
N LYS A 42 7.47 6.65 24.94
CA LYS A 42 8.85 7.06 24.66
C LYS A 42 9.83 5.88 24.56
N SER A 43 9.42 4.69 24.96
CA SER A 43 10.21 3.47 24.82
C SER A 43 9.94 2.83 23.47
N GLU A 44 10.98 2.66 22.66
CA GLU A 44 10.91 2.10 21.32
C GLU A 44 10.31 0.67 21.32
N SER A 45 10.78 -0.19 22.23
CA SER A 45 10.27 -1.56 22.34
C SER A 45 8.80 -1.63 22.75
N LYS A 46 8.36 -0.76 23.69
CA LYS A 46 6.94 -0.68 24.07
C LYS A 46 6.07 -0.12 22.96
N LEU A 47 6.58 0.83 22.20
CA LEU A 47 5.87 1.39 21.05
C LEU A 47 5.74 0.33 19.95
N ALA A 48 6.79 -0.41 19.65
CA ALA A 48 6.76 -1.47 18.64
C ALA A 48 5.67 -2.52 18.93
N ILE A 49 5.55 -2.98 20.17
CA ILE A 49 4.50 -3.95 20.57
C ILE A 49 3.09 -3.33 20.36
N LYS A 50 2.90 -2.06 20.74
CA LYS A 50 1.60 -1.40 20.59
C LYS A 50 1.28 -1.12 19.13
N GLU A 51 2.27 -0.71 18.35
CA GLU A 51 2.16 -0.48 16.91
C GLU A 51 1.74 -1.78 16.21
N GLU A 52 2.44 -2.89 16.48
CA GLU A 52 2.14 -4.20 15.90
C GLU A 52 0.68 -4.63 16.18
N ASN A 53 0.22 -4.48 17.41
CA ASN A 53 -1.15 -4.85 17.78
C ASN A 53 -2.19 -3.97 17.07
N ILE A 54 -1.97 -2.64 16.99
CA ILE A 54 -2.89 -1.72 16.33
C ILE A 54 -2.90 -2.00 14.82
N VAL A 55 -1.74 -2.18 14.20
CA VAL A 55 -1.63 -2.51 12.78
C VAL A 55 -2.36 -3.80 12.45
N LYS A 56 -2.20 -4.86 13.25
CA LYS A 56 -2.94 -6.13 13.08
C LYS A 56 -4.45 -5.93 13.13
N ILE A 57 -4.94 -5.21 14.15
CA ILE A 57 -6.39 -4.94 14.29
C ILE A 57 -6.91 -4.12 13.11
N LYS A 58 -6.24 -3.01 12.77
CA LYS A 58 -6.66 -2.13 11.66
C LYS A 58 -6.60 -2.85 10.30
N THR A 59 -5.59 -3.69 10.09
CA THR A 59 -5.49 -4.52 8.87
C THR A 59 -6.65 -5.51 8.79
N ALA A 60 -6.96 -6.22 9.88
CA ALA A 60 -8.11 -7.12 9.92
C ALA A 60 -9.42 -6.38 9.63
N MET A 61 -9.62 -5.20 10.22
CA MET A 61 -10.79 -4.35 9.95
C MET A 61 -10.90 -3.97 8.47
N LEU A 62 -9.79 -3.63 7.81
CA LEU A 62 -9.80 -3.32 6.37
C LEU A 62 -10.15 -4.54 5.51
N ILE A 63 -9.71 -5.72 5.91
CA ILE A 63 -10.01 -6.98 5.20
C ILE A 63 -11.48 -7.37 5.38
N GLU A 64 -12.04 -7.21 6.60
CA GLU A 64 -13.41 -7.60 6.91
C GLU A 64 -14.47 -6.59 6.45
N GLN A 65 -14.12 -5.29 6.47
CA GLN A 65 -15.04 -4.21 6.11
C GLN A 65 -14.93 -3.82 4.62
N LYS A 66 -14.82 -4.80 3.74
CA LYS A 66 -14.63 -4.60 2.29
C LYS A 66 -15.61 -3.59 1.65
N GLU A 67 -16.76 -3.36 2.25
CA GLU A 67 -17.89 -2.66 1.60
C GLU A 67 -18.00 -1.15 1.89
N ASN A 68 -17.26 -0.54 2.84
CA ASN A 68 -17.78 0.73 3.38
C ASN A 68 -16.98 2.02 3.12
N VAL A 69 -15.69 2.04 2.93
CA VAL A 69 -14.95 3.31 2.77
C VAL A 69 -14.00 3.27 1.58
N LEU A 70 -13.37 2.14 1.35
CA LEU A 70 -12.35 2.02 0.30
C LEU A 70 -12.96 1.71 -1.07
N ASP A 71 -14.11 1.01 -1.12
CA ASP A 71 -14.77 0.64 -2.38
C ASP A 71 -15.34 1.84 -3.16
N GLN A 72 -15.59 2.95 -2.49
CA GLN A 72 -16.06 4.19 -3.12
C GLN A 72 -14.92 4.99 -3.78
N ILE A 73 -13.65 4.69 -3.48
CA ILE A 73 -12.53 5.39 -4.06
C ILE A 73 -12.22 4.75 -5.43
N LYS A 74 -12.28 5.56 -6.47
CA LYS A 74 -11.87 5.14 -7.82
C LYS A 74 -10.37 4.92 -7.88
N LEU A 75 -9.92 4.06 -8.80
CA LEU A 75 -8.51 3.78 -9.09
C LEU A 75 -8.16 4.14 -10.55
N GLU A 76 -8.91 5.05 -11.15
CA GLU A 76 -8.82 5.38 -12.56
C GLU A 76 -7.59 6.24 -12.87
N THR A 77 -7.40 7.29 -12.06
CA THR A 77 -6.32 8.27 -12.25
C THR A 77 -5.15 8.00 -11.31
N GLU A 78 -4.00 8.61 -11.59
CA GLU A 78 -2.86 8.60 -10.69
C GLU A 78 -3.19 9.23 -9.34
N ASP A 79 -3.90 10.36 -9.35
CA ASP A 79 -4.35 11.05 -8.13
C ASP A 79 -5.29 10.17 -7.29
N ASP A 80 -6.19 9.41 -7.92
CA ASP A 80 -7.04 8.46 -7.22
C ASP A 80 -6.20 7.40 -6.50
N LYS A 81 -5.20 6.82 -7.19
CA LYS A 81 -4.30 5.81 -6.63
C LYS A 81 -3.44 6.36 -5.49
N ILE A 82 -2.93 7.59 -5.63
CA ILE A 82 -2.19 8.30 -4.58
C ILE A 82 -3.08 8.53 -3.36
N ASN A 83 -4.31 9.01 -3.56
CA ASN A 83 -5.25 9.28 -2.48
C ASN A 83 -5.67 7.98 -1.78
N PHE A 84 -5.85 6.91 -2.53
CA PHE A 84 -6.16 5.60 -1.99
C PHE A 84 -5.00 5.05 -1.15
N LEU A 85 -3.76 5.10 -1.66
CA LEU A 85 -2.56 4.71 -0.94
C LEU A 85 -2.40 5.49 0.38
N LYS A 86 -2.60 6.83 0.34
CA LYS A 86 -2.62 7.68 1.54
C LYS A 86 -3.74 7.31 2.50
N GLY A 87 -4.92 7.01 1.99
CA GLY A 87 -6.09 6.60 2.77
C GLY A 87 -5.83 5.32 3.58
N ILE A 88 -5.25 4.31 2.95
CA ILE A 88 -4.84 3.05 3.61
C ILE A 88 -3.84 3.34 4.73
N ASN A 89 -2.76 4.06 4.43
CA ASN A 89 -1.75 4.40 5.44
C ASN A 89 -2.35 5.20 6.61
N LYS A 90 -3.21 6.18 6.30
CA LYS A 90 -3.92 6.96 7.30
C LYS A 90 -4.75 6.07 8.21
N PHE A 91 -5.60 5.22 7.66
CA PHE A 91 -6.48 4.35 8.44
C PHE A 91 -5.71 3.45 9.41
N ILE A 92 -4.58 2.88 8.94
CA ILE A 92 -3.78 1.98 9.77
C ILE A 92 -3.08 2.72 10.91
N TYR A 93 -2.55 3.92 10.65
CA TYR A 93 -1.62 4.61 11.55
C TYR A 93 -2.19 5.85 12.24
N GLU A 94 -3.41 6.29 11.93
CA GLU A 94 -3.98 7.55 12.47
C GLU A 94 -4.13 7.57 13.99
N ASP A 95 -4.32 6.42 14.63
CA ASP A 95 -4.39 6.32 16.10
C ASP A 95 -3.01 6.41 16.77
N LEU A 96 -1.94 6.28 15.98
CA LEU A 96 -0.55 6.29 16.45
C LEU A 96 0.17 7.60 16.12
N TYR A 97 0.01 8.12 14.90
CA TYR A 97 0.87 9.18 14.39
C TYR A 97 0.10 10.31 13.71
N ASP A 98 0.56 11.56 13.93
CA ASP A 98 0.00 12.75 13.28
C ASP A 98 0.38 12.87 11.80
N PHE A 99 1.42 12.15 11.39
CA PHE A 99 1.86 12.08 9.99
C PHE A 99 1.22 10.92 9.21
N ALA A 100 0.31 10.14 9.81
CA ALA A 100 -0.40 9.07 9.14
C ALA A 100 -1.10 9.58 7.86
N GLY A 101 -0.91 8.86 6.75
CA GLY A 101 -1.45 9.22 5.44
C GLY A 101 -0.75 10.40 4.75
N LYS A 102 0.32 10.94 5.32
CA LYS A 102 1.12 12.01 4.71
C LYS A 102 2.43 11.44 4.21
N PHE A 103 2.83 11.84 3.02
CA PHE A 103 4.14 11.50 2.50
C PHE A 103 5.25 12.08 3.37
N ARG A 104 6.37 11.41 3.43
CA ARG A 104 7.57 11.92 4.09
C ARG A 104 8.05 13.22 3.43
N THR A 105 8.71 14.03 4.21
CA THR A 105 9.29 15.32 3.76
C THR A 105 10.81 15.31 3.89
N VAL A 106 11.41 14.13 3.93
CA VAL A 106 12.86 13.92 3.99
C VAL A 106 13.23 12.76 3.06
N ASP A 107 14.44 12.78 2.51
CA ASP A 107 14.92 11.75 1.60
C ASP A 107 15.29 10.44 2.30
N PHE A 108 15.41 10.45 3.60
CA PHE A 108 15.76 9.29 4.41
C PHE A 108 14.62 8.93 5.37
N VAL A 109 14.47 7.65 5.62
CA VAL A 109 13.66 7.11 6.71
C VAL A 109 14.62 6.50 7.72
N GLY A 110 14.38 6.73 9.01
CA GLY A 110 15.26 6.22 10.06
C GLY A 110 15.13 4.71 10.20
N THR A 111 15.87 4.00 9.40
CA THR A 111 16.19 2.61 9.66
C THR A 111 17.47 2.60 10.47
N THR A 112 17.45 2.00 11.64
CA THR A 112 18.68 1.68 12.36
C THR A 112 19.42 0.65 11.52
N LYS A 113 20.67 0.95 11.15
CA LYS A 113 21.52 0.08 10.33
C LYS A 113 21.72 -1.34 10.92
N ASP A 114 21.30 -1.54 12.16
CA ASP A 114 21.68 -2.72 12.93
C ASP A 114 20.78 -3.93 12.70
N ASP A 115 19.60 -3.75 12.09
CA ASP A 115 18.60 -4.83 11.96
C ASP A 115 18.36 -5.31 10.52
N PHE A 116 18.97 -4.72 9.49
CA PHE A 116 18.70 -5.10 8.11
C PHE A 116 19.95 -5.63 7.41
N GLN A 117 19.89 -6.88 6.98
CA GLN A 117 20.85 -7.44 6.03
C GLN A 117 20.75 -6.75 4.65
N HIS A 118 19.62 -6.09 4.39
CA HIS A 118 19.34 -5.35 3.16
C HIS A 118 18.90 -3.93 3.48
N TYR A 119 19.63 -2.95 2.99
CA TYR A 119 19.30 -1.53 3.10
C TYR A 119 18.55 -1.10 1.85
N ILE A 120 17.31 -0.63 2.01
CA ILE A 120 16.54 -0.03 0.92
C ILE A 120 16.75 1.47 0.97
N GLU A 121 17.37 2.02 -0.07
CA GLU A 121 17.49 3.46 -0.26
C GLU A 121 16.17 4.00 -0.85
N PRO A 122 15.42 4.82 -0.09
CA PRO A 122 14.17 5.38 -0.58
C PRO A 122 14.40 6.29 -1.78
N ILE A 123 13.42 6.35 -2.70
CA ILE A 123 13.46 7.31 -3.80
C ILE A 123 13.50 8.74 -3.25
N ALA A 124 14.39 9.59 -3.78
CA ALA A 124 14.49 10.98 -3.38
C ALA A 124 13.17 11.74 -3.64
N LEU A 125 12.85 12.70 -2.76
CA LEU A 125 11.58 13.45 -2.82
C LEU A 125 11.35 14.12 -4.18
N GLU A 126 12.42 14.63 -4.78
CA GLU A 126 12.41 15.26 -6.11
C GLU A 126 11.91 14.34 -7.24
N ASN A 127 12.01 13.03 -7.02
CA ASN A 127 11.64 12.02 -8.00
C ASN A 127 10.27 11.38 -7.71
N PHE A 128 9.54 11.82 -6.67
CA PHE A 128 8.26 11.20 -6.29
C PHE A 128 7.25 11.22 -7.43
N ASP A 129 7.01 12.36 -8.05
CA ASP A 129 6.02 12.49 -9.12
C ASP A 129 6.38 11.58 -10.31
N LEU A 130 7.65 11.56 -10.70
CA LEU A 130 8.11 10.67 -11.76
C LEU A 130 7.95 9.20 -11.39
N ALA A 131 8.34 8.83 -10.17
CA ALA A 131 8.28 7.45 -9.69
C ALA A 131 6.84 6.96 -9.57
N PHE A 132 5.92 7.77 -9.03
CA PHE A 132 4.50 7.41 -8.96
C PHE A 132 3.90 7.28 -10.37
N ASN A 133 4.17 8.22 -11.27
CA ASN A 133 3.69 8.15 -12.64
C ASN A 133 4.14 6.84 -13.33
N GLU A 134 5.42 6.48 -13.22
CA GLU A 134 5.94 5.27 -13.83
C GLU A 134 5.34 3.99 -13.19
N VAL A 135 5.25 3.95 -11.86
CA VAL A 135 4.72 2.78 -11.15
C VAL A 135 3.22 2.61 -11.42
N PHE A 136 2.44 3.68 -11.39
CA PHE A 136 0.98 3.56 -11.57
C PHE A 136 0.56 3.28 -13.02
N LYS A 137 1.44 3.45 -14.01
CA LYS A 137 1.23 2.85 -15.34
C LYS A 137 1.15 1.33 -15.26
N GLY A 138 1.98 0.71 -14.43
CA GLY A 138 1.94 -0.73 -14.18
C GLY A 138 0.70 -1.20 -13.41
N PHE A 139 0.04 -0.31 -12.66
CA PHE A 139 -1.26 -0.56 -12.02
C PHE A 139 -2.41 -0.07 -12.94
N SER A 140 -2.48 -0.62 -14.14
CA SER A 140 -3.53 -0.38 -15.12
C SER A 140 -4.05 -1.70 -15.66
N LYS A 141 -5.37 -1.89 -15.67
CA LYS A 141 -6.04 -3.11 -16.16
C LYS A 141 -5.55 -3.55 -17.52
N ASN A 142 -5.33 -2.62 -18.44
CA ASN A 142 -4.91 -2.89 -19.81
C ASN A 142 -3.60 -3.66 -19.93
N TYR A 143 -2.69 -3.53 -18.94
CA TYR A 143 -1.42 -4.27 -18.91
C TYR A 143 -1.60 -5.77 -18.70
N TYR A 144 -2.74 -6.17 -18.12
CA TYR A 144 -2.97 -7.56 -17.69
C TYR A 144 -3.97 -8.31 -18.57
N GLU A 145 -4.67 -7.63 -19.48
CA GLU A 145 -5.78 -8.22 -20.27
C GLU A 145 -5.38 -9.44 -21.10
N ARG A 146 -4.12 -9.50 -21.55
CA ARG A 146 -3.62 -10.58 -22.42
C ARG A 146 -2.66 -11.51 -21.71
N CYS A 147 -2.51 -11.38 -20.40
CA CYS A 147 -1.58 -12.15 -19.59
C CYS A 147 -2.25 -13.44 -19.09
N SER A 148 -1.52 -14.56 -19.10
CA SER A 148 -1.88 -15.74 -18.30
C SER A 148 -1.78 -15.43 -16.82
N LEU A 149 -2.33 -16.28 -15.95
CA LEU A 149 -2.26 -16.07 -14.50
C LEU A 149 -0.79 -15.92 -14.02
N ASP A 150 0.10 -16.80 -14.45
CA ASP A 150 1.53 -16.71 -14.09
C ASP A 150 2.18 -15.40 -14.54
N GLN A 151 1.82 -14.91 -15.74
CA GLN A 151 2.30 -13.64 -16.25
C GLN A 151 1.70 -12.46 -15.47
N LYS A 152 0.43 -12.54 -15.07
CA LYS A 152 -0.21 -11.54 -14.20
C LYS A 152 0.53 -11.48 -12.86
N VAL A 153 0.79 -12.62 -12.23
CA VAL A 153 1.49 -12.68 -10.94
C VAL A 153 2.90 -12.12 -11.06
N ALA A 154 3.65 -12.47 -12.10
CA ALA A 154 5.02 -11.97 -12.30
C ALA A 154 5.02 -10.44 -12.46
N LEU A 155 4.20 -9.91 -13.36
CA LEU A 155 4.09 -8.47 -13.63
C LEU A 155 3.58 -7.70 -12.41
N PHE A 156 2.61 -8.28 -11.72
CA PHE A 156 2.03 -7.69 -10.51
C PHE A 156 3.03 -7.62 -9.35
N SER A 157 3.78 -8.71 -9.12
CA SER A 157 4.86 -8.73 -8.12
C SER A 157 5.93 -7.70 -8.42
N PHE A 158 6.30 -7.53 -9.70
CA PHE A 158 7.23 -6.50 -10.12
C PHE A 158 6.69 -5.09 -9.83
N ASN A 159 5.46 -4.78 -10.23
CA ASN A 159 4.86 -3.46 -9.99
C ASN A 159 4.69 -3.18 -8.49
N MET A 160 4.34 -4.20 -7.71
CA MET A 160 4.24 -4.10 -6.25
C MET A 160 5.60 -3.79 -5.61
N SER A 161 6.69 -4.43 -6.06
CA SER A 161 8.03 -4.12 -5.56
C SER A 161 8.45 -2.69 -5.92
N LYS A 162 8.14 -2.21 -7.12
CA LYS A 162 8.42 -0.83 -7.54
C LYS A 162 7.62 0.19 -6.73
N LEU A 163 6.38 -0.10 -6.38
CA LEU A 163 5.60 0.76 -5.48
C LEU A 163 6.21 0.82 -4.09
N PHE A 164 6.70 -0.30 -3.59
CA PHE A 164 7.40 -0.36 -2.31
C PHE A 164 8.71 0.44 -2.35
N ASP A 165 9.50 0.39 -3.42
CA ASP A 165 10.77 1.11 -3.58
C ASP A 165 10.62 2.64 -3.43
N ILE A 166 9.44 3.20 -3.74
CA ILE A 166 9.19 4.64 -3.53
C ILE A 166 9.30 4.99 -2.04
N HIS A 167 8.90 4.10 -1.12
CA HIS A 167 8.94 4.33 0.32
C HIS A 167 8.34 5.68 0.75
N PRO A 168 7.10 5.97 0.34
CA PRO A 168 6.57 7.34 0.46
C PRO A 168 6.24 7.77 1.89
N PHE A 169 6.11 6.84 2.83
CA PHE A 169 5.71 7.13 4.20
C PHE A 169 6.85 6.98 5.20
N TYR A 170 6.72 7.63 6.36
CA TYR A 170 7.63 7.41 7.50
C TYR A 170 7.46 6.03 8.14
N LYS A 171 6.28 5.42 8.00
CA LYS A 171 5.93 4.11 8.57
C LYS A 171 4.96 3.36 7.68
N GLY A 172 5.08 2.03 7.68
CA GLY A 172 4.09 1.13 7.11
C GLY A 172 4.12 0.99 5.60
N ASN A 173 5.25 1.26 4.93
CA ASN A 173 5.33 1.14 3.48
C ASN A 173 4.97 -0.26 2.98
N ALA A 174 5.50 -1.33 3.58
CA ALA A 174 5.22 -2.70 3.17
C ALA A 174 3.72 -3.06 3.27
N ILE A 175 3.12 -2.86 4.44
CA ILE A 175 1.70 -3.20 4.64
C ILE A 175 0.78 -2.32 3.77
N THR A 176 1.10 -1.04 3.61
CA THR A 176 0.32 -0.13 2.75
C THR A 176 0.40 -0.54 1.29
N THR A 177 1.59 -0.91 0.80
CA THR A 177 1.80 -1.42 -0.57
C THR A 177 1.00 -2.70 -0.81
N ILE A 178 1.04 -3.65 0.12
CA ILE A 178 0.31 -4.91 -0.01
C ILE A 178 -1.19 -4.71 -0.05
N LEU A 179 -1.74 -3.90 0.87
CA LEU A 179 -3.18 -3.66 0.92
C LEU A 179 -3.67 -2.86 -0.30
N PHE A 180 -2.89 -1.87 -0.76
CA PHE A 180 -3.18 -1.18 -2.02
C PHE A 180 -3.20 -2.16 -3.19
N SER A 181 -2.17 -3.00 -3.29
CA SER A 181 -2.01 -3.94 -4.39
C SER A 181 -3.12 -4.99 -4.39
N GLN A 182 -3.49 -5.52 -3.23
CA GLN A 182 -4.59 -6.47 -3.09
C GLN A 182 -5.91 -5.86 -3.56
N GLN A 183 -6.24 -4.63 -3.13
CA GLN A 183 -7.47 -3.96 -3.56
C GLN A 183 -7.48 -3.71 -5.09
N PHE A 184 -6.33 -3.32 -5.66
CA PHE A 184 -6.21 -3.19 -7.10
C PHE A 184 -6.43 -4.53 -7.83
N ALA A 185 -5.83 -5.61 -7.33
CA ALA A 185 -5.96 -6.94 -7.92
C ALA A 185 -7.41 -7.44 -7.92
N GLU A 186 -8.10 -7.31 -6.79
CA GLU A 186 -9.52 -7.71 -6.67
C GLU A 186 -10.42 -6.88 -7.59
N ARG A 187 -10.30 -5.56 -7.54
CA ARG A 187 -11.23 -4.64 -8.21
C ARG A 187 -10.98 -4.50 -9.70
N GLU A 188 -9.73 -4.47 -10.12
CA GLU A 188 -9.36 -4.17 -11.50
C GLU A 188 -8.97 -5.41 -12.30
N LEU A 189 -8.41 -6.44 -11.65
CA LEU A 189 -7.94 -7.64 -12.33
C LEU A 189 -8.84 -8.86 -12.10
N GLY A 190 -9.78 -8.78 -11.15
CA GLY A 190 -10.63 -9.90 -10.76
C GLY A 190 -9.79 -11.07 -10.19
N LEU A 191 -8.71 -10.77 -9.49
CA LEU A 191 -7.86 -11.75 -8.82
C LEU A 191 -8.15 -11.73 -7.32
N ASP A 192 -8.29 -12.90 -6.73
CA ASP A 192 -8.39 -13.03 -5.29
C ASP A 192 -6.99 -13.25 -4.68
N ILE A 193 -6.68 -12.52 -3.60
CA ILE A 193 -5.41 -12.64 -2.88
C ILE A 193 -5.67 -13.03 -1.43
N ASP A 194 -5.24 -14.24 -1.05
CA ASP A 194 -5.23 -14.68 0.35
C ASP A 194 -4.23 -13.86 1.16
N LEU A 195 -4.73 -12.75 1.72
CA LEU A 195 -3.92 -11.84 2.54
C LEU A 195 -3.37 -12.50 3.79
N ASN A 196 -4.12 -13.42 4.43
CA ASN A 196 -3.63 -14.10 5.64
C ASN A 196 -2.37 -14.90 5.34
N LYS A 197 -2.38 -15.58 4.20
CA LYS A 197 -1.23 -16.37 3.73
C LYS A 197 -0.07 -15.47 3.29
N LEU A 198 -0.37 -14.36 2.61
CA LEU A 198 0.66 -13.41 2.20
C LEU A 198 1.32 -12.73 3.40
N LEU A 199 0.52 -12.27 4.37
CA LEU A 199 1.00 -11.59 5.59
C LEU A 199 1.71 -12.55 6.58
N SER A 200 1.65 -13.85 6.37
CA SER A 200 2.44 -14.82 7.15
C SER A 200 3.92 -14.85 6.77
N ASN A 201 4.31 -14.22 5.66
CA ASN A 201 5.70 -14.08 5.26
C ASN A 201 6.37 -12.86 5.89
N ASP A 202 7.69 -12.83 5.94
CA ASP A 202 8.43 -11.60 6.23
C ASP A 202 8.41 -10.68 5.00
N LEU A 203 7.46 -9.75 5.00
CA LEU A 203 7.24 -8.85 3.87
C LEU A 203 8.42 -7.91 3.62
N ASN A 204 9.11 -7.49 4.68
CA ASN A 204 10.27 -6.60 4.54
C ASN A 204 11.41 -7.34 3.84
N GLU A 205 11.64 -8.61 4.20
CA GLU A 205 12.64 -9.45 3.53
C GLU A 205 12.27 -9.68 2.05
N LEU A 206 11.01 -10.04 1.75
CA LEU A 206 10.58 -10.26 0.36
C LEU A 206 10.78 -9.02 -0.51
N PHE A 207 10.44 -7.84 0.00
CA PHE A 207 10.63 -6.59 -0.74
C PHE A 207 12.10 -6.18 -0.83
N ALA A 208 12.91 -6.42 0.21
CA ALA A 208 14.33 -6.14 0.17
C ALA A 208 15.05 -6.99 -0.88
N LEU A 209 14.73 -8.29 -0.97
CA LEU A 209 15.26 -9.16 -2.01
C LEU A 209 14.83 -8.69 -3.40
N ALA A 210 13.58 -8.28 -3.58
CA ALA A 210 13.08 -7.76 -4.85
C ALA A 210 13.78 -6.44 -5.24
N HIS A 211 14.08 -5.56 -4.27
CA HIS A 211 14.87 -4.35 -4.48
C HIS A 211 16.29 -4.68 -4.96
N ASP A 212 16.92 -5.70 -4.40
CA ASP A 212 18.23 -6.21 -4.79
C ASP A 212 18.21 -7.02 -6.11
N SER A 213 17.12 -6.93 -6.87
CA SER A 213 16.89 -7.60 -8.16
C SER A 213 16.61 -9.11 -8.07
N ASP A 214 16.34 -9.66 -6.89
CA ASP A 214 15.83 -11.02 -6.72
C ASP A 214 14.31 -11.00 -6.48
N LEU A 215 13.54 -10.86 -7.56
CA LEU A 215 12.07 -10.84 -7.52
C LEU A 215 11.44 -12.21 -7.23
N LYS A 216 12.23 -13.30 -7.39
CA LYS A 216 11.69 -14.66 -7.33
C LYS A 216 11.00 -15.01 -6.01
N PRO A 217 11.55 -14.70 -4.81
CA PRO A 217 10.88 -15.00 -3.55
C PRO A 217 9.51 -14.33 -3.42
N LEU A 218 9.38 -13.07 -3.87
CA LEU A 218 8.12 -12.35 -3.87
C LEU A 218 7.10 -12.99 -4.84
N MET A 219 7.53 -13.35 -6.05
CA MET A 219 6.70 -14.08 -7.01
C MET A 219 6.24 -15.42 -6.48
N ASP A 220 7.14 -16.20 -5.84
CA ASP A 220 6.81 -17.51 -5.26
C ASP A 220 5.80 -17.38 -4.11
N ALA A 221 5.89 -16.33 -3.30
CA ALA A 221 4.91 -16.02 -2.25
C ALA A 221 3.55 -15.64 -2.88
N MET A 222 3.55 -14.78 -3.89
CA MET A 222 2.35 -14.37 -4.60
C MET A 222 1.66 -15.53 -5.31
N ASN A 223 2.39 -16.40 -6.00
CA ASN A 223 1.83 -17.59 -6.67
C ASN A 223 1.08 -18.53 -5.70
N LYS A 224 1.46 -18.54 -4.43
CA LYS A 224 0.77 -19.34 -3.41
C LYS A 224 -0.51 -18.68 -2.88
N CYS A 225 -0.66 -17.38 -3.08
CA CYS A 225 -1.73 -16.57 -2.49
C CYS A 225 -2.76 -16.10 -3.50
N VAL A 226 -2.40 -16.04 -4.79
CA VAL A 226 -3.28 -15.52 -5.85
C VAL A 226 -4.09 -16.64 -6.49
N SER A 227 -5.37 -16.38 -6.72
CA SER A 227 -6.27 -17.24 -7.49
C SER A 227 -7.17 -16.41 -8.40
N GLU A 228 -7.62 -17.00 -9.51
CA GLU A 228 -8.74 -16.44 -10.26
C GLU A 228 -10.04 -16.97 -9.62
N PRO A 229 -11.07 -16.12 -9.42
CA PRO A 229 -12.36 -16.56 -8.92
C PRO A 229 -12.90 -17.71 -9.78
N HIS A 230 -13.39 -18.74 -9.17
CA HIS A 230 -14.02 -19.82 -9.91
C HIS A 230 -15.19 -19.28 -10.72
N LYS A 231 -15.25 -19.63 -12.01
CA LYS A 231 -16.33 -19.25 -12.92
C LYS A 231 -17.73 -19.61 -12.38
N TYR A 232 -17.80 -20.55 -11.45
CA TYR A 232 -19.04 -21.02 -10.81
C TYR A 232 -19.60 -20.04 -9.78
N ASP A 233 -18.75 -19.28 -9.07
CA ASP A 233 -19.23 -18.31 -8.07
C ASP A 233 -19.97 -17.15 -8.74
N LYS A 234 -19.54 -16.72 -9.94
CA LYS A 234 -20.24 -15.69 -10.73
C LYS A 234 -21.59 -16.16 -11.27
N LEU A 235 -21.76 -17.45 -11.54
CA LEU A 235 -23.04 -18.01 -12.00
C LEU A 235 -24.07 -18.02 -10.87
N PHE A 236 -23.66 -18.26 -9.63
CA PHE A 236 -24.57 -18.21 -8.48
C PHE A 236 -24.99 -16.77 -8.13
N GLU A 237 -24.09 -15.78 -8.29
CA GLU A 237 -24.44 -14.36 -8.09
C GLU A 237 -25.41 -13.88 -9.18
N GLU A 238 -25.22 -14.28 -10.45
CA GLU A 238 -26.10 -13.92 -11.56
C GLU A 238 -27.47 -14.65 -11.46
N GLU A 239 -27.53 -15.87 -10.96
CA GLU A 239 -28.80 -16.61 -10.74
C GLU A 239 -29.61 -15.98 -9.61
N HIS A 240 -29.00 -15.60 -8.48
CA HIS A 240 -29.71 -14.95 -7.37
C HIS A 240 -30.23 -13.55 -7.72
N VAL A 241 -29.47 -12.76 -8.50
CA VAL A 241 -29.96 -11.45 -8.99
C VAL A 241 -31.15 -11.61 -9.93
N ASN A 242 -31.18 -12.67 -10.74
CA ASN A 242 -32.33 -12.92 -11.65
C ASN A 242 -33.57 -13.44 -10.90
N GLU A 243 -33.39 -14.27 -9.86
CA GLU A 243 -34.49 -14.73 -9.03
C GLU A 243 -35.17 -13.58 -8.26
N GLU A 244 -34.36 -12.66 -7.65
CA GLU A 244 -34.87 -11.47 -6.95
C GLU A 244 -35.60 -10.50 -7.90
N THR A 245 -35.17 -10.39 -9.16
CA THR A 245 -35.84 -9.54 -10.16
C THR A 245 -37.09 -10.16 -10.72
N GLU A 246 -37.21 -11.48 -10.78
CA GLU A 246 -38.45 -12.18 -11.19
C GLU A 246 -39.51 -12.13 -10.08
N GLU A 247 -39.19 -12.32 -8.80
CA GLU A 247 -40.11 -12.18 -7.68
C GLU A 247 -40.70 -10.77 -7.55
N ILE A 248 -39.91 -9.72 -7.80
CA ILE A 248 -40.37 -8.31 -7.75
C ILE A 248 -41.35 -8.01 -8.89
N ASN A 249 -41.20 -8.65 -10.05
CA ASN A 249 -42.08 -8.42 -11.19
C ASN A 249 -43.43 -9.18 -11.05
N ASP A 250 -43.47 -10.30 -10.36
CA ASP A 250 -44.70 -11.06 -10.11
C ASP A 250 -45.57 -10.40 -9.01
N GLU A 251 -45.00 -9.72 -8.02
CA GLU A 251 -45.73 -8.97 -7.01
C GLU A 251 -46.39 -7.67 -7.54
N GLN A 252 -45.93 -7.15 -8.68
CA GLN A 252 -46.51 -5.94 -9.30
C GLN A 252 -47.61 -6.25 -10.33
N SER A 253 -47.97 -7.51 -10.52
CA SER A 253 -48.97 -7.97 -11.53
C SER A 253 -50.28 -8.42 -10.93
N ILE A 254 -50.57 -8.12 -9.65
CA ILE A 254 -51.86 -8.46 -9.00
C ILE A 254 -52.68 -7.22 -8.73
#